data_957a4d0ef530a9388da241ac06009dd4
#
_entry.id   957a4d0ef530a9388da241ac06009dd4
#
_cell.length_a   1.000
_cell.length_b   1.000
_cell.length_c   1.000
_cell.angle_alpha   90.00
_cell.angle_beta   90.00
_cell.angle_gamma   90.00
#
_symmetry.space_group_name_H-M   'P 1'
#
loop_
_entity.id
_entity.type
_entity.pdbx_description
1 polymer ?
#
loop_
_entity_poly.entity_id
_entity_poly.type
_entity_poly.pdbx_seq_one_letter_code
_entity_poly.pdbx_strand_id
1 'polypeptide(L)'
;DFVRQGAFLSMAMVLMQESKAKCDALDPFVKKLFSVVEDKHQPTMAKMGAMLGLGILNAGGRNVTIGLTSNAGFRKMASIVGVMLSLQYWYWYPLMHFMSLSFTPTSMIGLDGEMRMPVDFSATCHKKASMFAYLKPLEEKKDEEKKRIKTVELSTTAKARARRKKLDRQKSGGSETMDVVEEKTE
;
A
#
# COMPACT_ATOMS: atom_id res chain seq x y z
N ASP A 1 -0.49 -10.35 -24.08
CA ASP A 1 0.00 -8.97 -24.22
C ASP A 1 -0.43 -8.12 -23.03
N PHE A 2 -1.70 -8.16 -22.60
CA PHE A 2 -2.20 -7.45 -21.43
C PHE A 2 -1.47 -7.83 -20.14
N VAL A 3 -1.26 -9.13 -19.90
CA VAL A 3 -0.51 -9.59 -18.71
C VAL A 3 0.90 -9.01 -18.69
N ARG A 4 1.55 -8.94 -19.85
CA ARG A 4 2.90 -8.38 -19.97
C ARG A 4 2.90 -6.88 -19.71
N GLN A 5 1.91 -6.13 -20.20
CA GLN A 5 1.73 -4.71 -19.91
C GLN A 5 1.58 -4.49 -18.41
N GLY A 6 0.66 -5.21 -17.76
CA GLY A 6 0.43 -5.11 -16.32
C GLY A 6 1.66 -5.49 -15.48
N ALA A 7 2.40 -6.53 -15.92
CA ALA A 7 3.63 -6.95 -15.26
C ALA A 7 4.74 -5.86 -15.31
N PHE A 8 4.89 -5.17 -16.43
CA PHE A 8 5.86 -4.08 -16.53
C PHE A 8 5.50 -2.90 -15.62
N LEU A 9 4.21 -2.55 -15.53
CA LEU A 9 3.74 -1.49 -14.66
C LEU A 9 3.93 -1.83 -13.18
N SER A 10 3.49 -2.99 -12.76
CA SER A 10 3.60 -3.42 -11.36
C SER A 10 5.05 -3.59 -10.92
N MET A 11 5.90 -4.17 -11.77
CA MET A 11 7.32 -4.29 -11.47
C MET A 11 8.00 -2.92 -11.35
N ALA A 12 7.62 -1.96 -12.21
CA ALA A 12 8.13 -0.60 -12.12
C ALA A 12 7.72 0.10 -10.81
N MET A 13 6.50 -0.11 -10.33
CA MET A 13 6.04 0.43 -9.05
C MET A 13 6.82 -0.17 -7.86
N VAL A 14 7.11 -1.47 -7.89
CA VAL A 14 7.87 -2.15 -6.84
C VAL A 14 9.33 -1.74 -6.81
N LEU A 15 9.94 -1.58 -7.99
CA LEU A 15 11.36 -1.21 -8.14
C LEU A 15 11.60 0.31 -8.08
N MET A 16 10.56 1.08 -7.86
CA MET A 16 10.68 2.53 -7.73
C MET A 16 11.64 2.87 -6.57
N GLN A 17 12.63 3.73 -6.83
CA GLN A 17 13.67 4.15 -5.89
C GLN A 17 14.67 3.07 -5.42
N GLU A 18 14.55 1.84 -5.86
CA GLU A 18 15.60 0.86 -5.57
C GLU A 18 16.89 1.22 -6.31
N SER A 19 18.02 1.08 -5.63
CA SER A 19 19.34 1.29 -6.22
C SER A 19 19.90 -0.01 -6.78
N LYS A 20 20.79 0.11 -7.76
CA LYS A 20 21.51 -1.03 -8.35
C LYS A 20 22.29 -1.83 -7.31
N ALA A 21 22.85 -1.15 -6.30
CA ALA A 21 23.60 -1.80 -5.22
C ALA A 21 22.72 -2.62 -4.27
N LYS A 22 21.42 -2.34 -4.23
CA LYS A 22 20.48 -2.96 -3.30
C LYS A 22 19.62 -4.03 -3.97
N CYS A 23 19.34 -3.86 -5.26
CA CYS A 23 18.48 -4.77 -6.01
C CYS A 23 19.10 -5.14 -7.38
N ASP A 24 19.58 -6.36 -7.49
CA ASP A 24 20.20 -6.87 -8.72
C ASP A 24 19.18 -7.02 -9.87
N ALA A 25 17.88 -7.09 -9.56
CA ALA A 25 16.84 -7.22 -10.55
C ALA A 25 16.56 -5.93 -11.34
N LEU A 26 17.01 -4.77 -10.85
CA LEU A 26 16.71 -3.48 -11.47
C LEU A 26 17.34 -3.34 -12.86
N ASP A 27 18.64 -3.59 -12.99
CA ASP A 27 19.36 -3.43 -14.27
C ASP A 27 18.85 -4.36 -15.38
N PRO A 28 18.65 -5.68 -15.12
CA PRO A 28 18.05 -6.57 -16.10
C PRO A 28 16.64 -6.12 -16.52
N PHE A 29 15.86 -5.63 -15.55
CA PHE A 29 14.51 -5.16 -15.83
C PHE A 29 14.51 -3.92 -16.72
N VAL A 30 15.31 -2.91 -16.41
CA VAL A 30 15.45 -1.69 -17.23
C VAL A 30 15.89 -2.03 -18.64
N LYS A 31 16.91 -2.89 -18.79
CA LYS A 31 17.37 -3.35 -20.11
C LYS A 31 16.26 -4.07 -20.86
N LYS A 32 15.45 -4.88 -20.17
CA LYS A 32 14.30 -5.56 -20.78
C LYS A 32 13.26 -4.57 -21.28
N LEU A 33 12.93 -3.52 -20.51
CA LEU A 33 11.99 -2.50 -20.92
C LEU A 33 12.47 -1.77 -22.19
N PHE A 34 13.74 -1.37 -22.24
CA PHE A 34 14.32 -0.76 -23.45
C PHE A 34 14.25 -1.69 -24.66
N SER A 35 14.67 -2.95 -24.49
CA SER A 35 14.58 -3.96 -25.56
C SER A 35 13.17 -4.11 -26.11
N VAL A 36 12.13 -4.08 -25.25
CA VAL A 36 10.72 -4.18 -25.69
C VAL A 36 10.28 -2.93 -26.45
N VAL A 37 10.73 -1.75 -26.04
CA VAL A 37 10.38 -0.50 -26.74
C VAL A 37 11.01 -0.43 -28.12
N GLU A 38 12.27 -0.83 -28.24
CA GLU A 38 13.07 -0.77 -29.47
C GLU A 38 12.66 -1.84 -30.51
N ASP A 39 12.23 -3.00 -30.06
CA ASP A 39 11.88 -4.11 -30.94
C ASP A 39 10.59 -3.83 -31.73
N LYS A 40 10.69 -3.76 -33.05
CA LYS A 40 9.58 -3.48 -33.95
C LYS A 40 8.48 -4.56 -33.93
N HIS A 41 8.83 -5.79 -33.58
CA HIS A 41 7.91 -6.95 -33.60
C HIS A 41 7.11 -7.11 -32.31
N GLN A 42 7.40 -6.33 -31.27
CA GLN A 42 6.65 -6.42 -30.01
C GLN A 42 5.24 -5.82 -30.16
N PRO A 43 4.24 -6.41 -29.48
CA PRO A 43 2.88 -5.89 -29.48
C PRO A 43 2.82 -4.46 -28.91
N THR A 44 1.96 -3.64 -29.49
CA THR A 44 1.78 -2.22 -29.07
C THR A 44 1.46 -2.10 -27.59
N MET A 45 0.65 -3.02 -27.03
CA MET A 45 0.29 -3.01 -25.62
C MET A 45 1.49 -3.26 -24.72
N ALA A 46 2.37 -4.18 -25.08
CA ALA A 46 3.60 -4.44 -24.34
C ALA A 46 4.56 -3.24 -24.38
N LYS A 47 4.69 -2.61 -25.54
CA LYS A 47 5.48 -1.36 -25.69
C LYS A 47 4.92 -0.23 -24.82
N MET A 48 3.59 -0.05 -24.81
CA MET A 48 2.94 0.94 -23.96
C MET A 48 3.24 0.67 -22.48
N GLY A 49 3.11 -0.57 -22.04
CA GLY A 49 3.45 -0.96 -20.68
C GLY A 49 4.92 -0.69 -20.33
N ALA A 50 5.82 -0.97 -21.26
CA ALA A 50 7.25 -0.71 -21.07
C ALA A 50 7.57 0.79 -20.99
N MET A 51 6.97 1.63 -21.85
CA MET A 51 7.14 3.08 -21.82
C MET A 51 6.61 3.70 -20.53
N LEU A 52 5.40 3.32 -20.11
CA LEU A 52 4.82 3.79 -18.85
C LEU A 52 5.61 3.27 -17.63
N GLY A 53 6.10 2.04 -17.68
CA GLY A 53 6.99 1.49 -16.65
C GLY A 53 8.29 2.27 -16.52
N LEU A 54 8.92 2.62 -17.62
CA LEU A 54 10.10 3.50 -17.62
C LEU A 54 9.78 4.89 -17.06
N GLY A 55 8.60 5.44 -17.38
CA GLY A 55 8.11 6.70 -16.83
C GLY A 55 7.96 6.67 -15.31
N ILE A 56 7.40 5.59 -14.77
CA ILE A 56 7.26 5.38 -13.31
C ILE A 56 8.64 5.26 -12.66
N LEU A 57 9.54 4.45 -13.20
CA LEU A 57 10.90 4.27 -12.65
C LEU A 57 11.69 5.56 -12.60
N ASN A 58 11.56 6.39 -13.64
CA ASN A 58 12.32 7.64 -13.79
C ASN A 58 11.55 8.86 -13.28
N ALA A 59 10.39 8.67 -12.64
CA ALA A 59 9.58 9.76 -12.12
C ALA A 59 10.40 10.68 -11.20
N GLY A 60 10.30 11.99 -11.45
CA GLY A 60 11.02 13.00 -10.68
C GLY A 60 12.55 12.83 -10.65
N GLY A 61 13.13 12.28 -11.72
CA GLY A 61 14.57 12.00 -11.76
C GLY A 61 14.98 10.89 -10.78
N ARG A 62 14.10 9.92 -10.52
CA ARG A 62 14.25 8.84 -9.54
C ARG A 62 14.29 9.30 -8.07
N ASN A 63 13.76 10.48 -7.81
CA ASN A 63 13.69 11.06 -6.46
C ASN A 63 12.25 11.14 -5.91
N VAL A 64 11.38 10.25 -6.38
CA VAL A 64 9.98 10.20 -6.02
C VAL A 64 9.59 8.79 -5.60
N THR A 65 8.74 8.68 -4.62
CA THR A 65 8.12 7.41 -4.19
C THR A 65 6.61 7.51 -4.20
N ILE A 66 5.93 6.36 -4.19
CA ILE A 66 4.49 6.29 -4.00
C ILE A 66 4.18 6.45 -2.51
N GLY A 67 3.58 7.58 -2.12
CA GLY A 67 3.26 7.90 -0.74
C GLY A 67 1.76 8.07 -0.52
N LEU A 68 1.16 7.23 0.33
CA LEU A 68 -0.25 7.29 0.68
C LEU A 68 -0.52 8.08 1.97
N THR A 69 0.55 8.39 2.70
CA THR A 69 0.49 9.13 3.96
C THR A 69 1.37 10.38 3.90
N SER A 70 0.97 11.42 4.62
CA SER A 70 1.79 12.61 4.78
C SER A 70 2.86 12.40 5.86
N ASN A 71 3.86 13.30 5.92
CA ASN A 71 4.89 13.28 6.97
C ASN A 71 4.31 13.44 8.38
N ALA A 72 3.09 13.99 8.50
CA ALA A 72 2.35 14.12 9.76
C ALA A 72 1.50 12.87 10.10
N GLY A 73 1.55 11.82 9.29
CA GLY A 73 0.81 10.57 9.52
C GLY A 73 -0.63 10.56 8.99
N PHE A 74 -1.10 11.63 8.37
CA PHE A 74 -2.45 11.67 7.78
C PHE A 74 -2.48 10.97 6.42
N ARG A 75 -3.58 10.29 6.12
CA ARG A 75 -3.82 9.66 4.81
C ARG A 75 -4.06 10.73 3.75
N LYS A 76 -3.35 10.63 2.63
CA LYS A 76 -3.54 11.50 1.47
C LYS A 76 -4.63 10.91 0.57
N MET A 77 -5.85 11.42 0.66
CA MET A 77 -6.98 10.90 -0.12
C MET A 77 -6.75 11.00 -1.63
N ALA A 78 -6.18 12.10 -2.11
CA ALA A 78 -5.84 12.24 -3.53
C ALA A 78 -4.87 11.16 -4.01
N SER A 79 -3.85 10.83 -3.21
CA SER A 79 -2.89 9.77 -3.53
C SER A 79 -3.55 8.40 -3.56
N ILE A 80 -4.44 8.12 -2.60
CA ILE A 80 -5.18 6.85 -2.54
C ILE A 80 -6.07 6.71 -3.77
N VAL A 81 -6.84 7.74 -4.12
CA VAL A 81 -7.69 7.74 -5.31
C VAL A 81 -6.85 7.56 -6.58
N GLY A 82 -5.72 8.26 -6.70
CA GLY A 82 -4.82 8.13 -7.85
C GLY A 82 -4.30 6.71 -8.03
N VAL A 83 -3.83 6.07 -6.96
CA VAL A 83 -3.38 4.67 -7.01
C VAL A 83 -4.53 3.73 -7.34
N MET A 84 -5.70 3.89 -6.71
CA MET A 84 -6.87 3.04 -6.96
C MET A 84 -7.33 3.11 -8.41
N LEU A 85 -7.42 4.31 -8.99
CA LEU A 85 -7.76 4.48 -10.41
C LEU A 85 -6.73 3.83 -11.33
N SER A 86 -5.44 4.02 -11.05
CA SER A 86 -4.38 3.44 -11.85
C SER A 86 -4.36 1.91 -11.77
N LEU A 87 -4.60 1.33 -10.59
CA LEU A 87 -4.66 -0.11 -10.41
C LEU A 87 -5.91 -0.74 -11.02
N GLN A 88 -7.04 -0.04 -11.01
CA GLN A 88 -8.28 -0.54 -11.59
C GLN A 88 -8.27 -0.45 -13.12
N TYR A 89 -7.69 0.61 -13.68
CA TYR A 89 -7.73 0.93 -15.11
C TYR A 89 -6.33 0.97 -15.74
N TRP A 90 -5.42 0.15 -15.26
CA TRP A 90 -4.02 0.08 -15.74
C TRP A 90 -3.90 -0.15 -17.25
N TYR A 91 -4.89 -0.78 -17.86
CA TYR A 91 -4.94 -1.05 -19.30
C TYR A 91 -5.33 0.18 -20.14
N TRP A 92 -5.93 1.20 -19.51
CA TRP A 92 -6.32 2.43 -20.18
C TRP A 92 -5.35 3.56 -19.81
N TYR A 93 -4.41 3.82 -20.72
CA TYR A 93 -3.28 4.70 -20.44
C TYR A 93 -3.65 6.10 -19.89
N PRO A 94 -4.75 6.79 -20.30
CA PRO A 94 -5.07 8.09 -19.74
C PRO A 94 -5.29 8.05 -18.23
N LEU A 95 -5.85 6.95 -17.69
CA LEU A 95 -6.09 6.80 -16.26
C LEU A 95 -4.84 6.38 -15.48
N MET A 96 -3.84 5.81 -16.15
CA MET A 96 -2.53 5.55 -15.53
C MET A 96 -1.84 6.83 -15.06
N HIS A 97 -2.08 7.97 -15.69
CA HIS A 97 -1.49 9.25 -15.28
C HIS A 97 -1.96 9.71 -13.89
N PHE A 98 -3.10 9.23 -13.39
CA PHE A 98 -3.54 9.50 -12.01
C PHE A 98 -2.57 8.96 -10.95
N MET A 99 -1.66 8.05 -11.31
CA MET A 99 -0.57 7.60 -10.44
C MET A 99 0.29 8.78 -9.95
N SER A 100 0.43 9.84 -10.76
CA SER A 100 1.20 11.03 -10.38
C SER A 100 0.69 11.73 -9.12
N LEU A 101 -0.59 11.57 -8.77
CA LEU A 101 -1.16 12.11 -7.52
C LEU A 101 -0.57 11.45 -6.26
N SER A 102 -0.01 10.26 -6.41
CA SER A 102 0.62 9.51 -5.33
C SER A 102 2.11 9.78 -5.18
N PHE A 103 2.72 10.45 -6.15
CA PHE A 103 4.15 10.72 -6.15
C PHE A 103 4.51 11.71 -5.05
N THR A 104 5.40 11.28 -4.18
CA THR A 104 5.90 12.08 -3.06
C THR A 104 7.41 12.22 -3.20
N PRO A 105 7.95 13.44 -3.24
CA PRO A 105 9.39 13.67 -3.29
C PRO A 105 10.08 13.05 -2.08
N THR A 106 11.21 12.39 -2.32
CA THR A 106 12.03 11.77 -1.27
C THR A 106 13.34 12.50 -1.03
N SER A 107 13.75 13.35 -1.97
CA SER A 107 14.94 14.15 -1.85
C SER A 107 14.66 15.61 -2.22
N MET A 108 15.59 16.48 -1.90
CA MET A 108 15.55 17.87 -2.28
C MET A 108 15.90 18.00 -3.77
N ILE A 109 15.03 18.65 -4.55
CA ILE A 109 15.24 18.93 -5.96
C ILE A 109 15.65 20.39 -6.06
N GLY A 110 16.87 20.64 -6.51
CA GLY A 110 17.36 22.00 -6.80
C GLY A 110 17.11 22.36 -8.25
N LEU A 111 16.63 23.57 -8.51
CA LEU A 111 16.49 24.14 -9.85
C LEU A 111 17.24 25.46 -9.90
N ASP A 112 17.84 25.79 -11.06
CA ASP A 112 18.40 27.11 -11.32
C ASP A 112 17.30 28.13 -11.67
N GLY A 113 17.66 29.39 -11.87
CA GLY A 113 16.72 30.45 -12.25
C GLY A 113 16.04 30.24 -13.60
N GLU A 114 16.53 29.35 -14.43
CA GLU A 114 15.96 28.95 -15.72
C GLU A 114 15.21 27.63 -15.67
N MET A 115 14.88 27.12 -14.44
CA MET A 115 14.19 25.88 -14.20
C MET A 115 14.91 24.62 -14.69
N ARG A 116 16.24 24.68 -14.81
CA ARG A 116 17.07 23.54 -15.17
C ARG A 116 17.67 22.90 -13.92
N MET A 117 17.85 21.59 -13.95
CA MET A 117 18.54 20.88 -12.86
C MET A 117 20.06 21.06 -13.02
N PRO A 118 20.75 21.59 -12.02
CA PRO A 118 22.21 21.64 -12.03
C PRO A 118 22.80 20.22 -12.02
N VAL A 119 23.92 20.05 -12.71
CA VAL A 119 24.61 18.74 -12.78
C VAL A 119 25.17 18.37 -11.43
N ASP A 120 25.74 19.34 -10.72
CA ASP A 120 26.25 19.19 -9.36
C ASP A 120 25.88 20.39 -8.52
N PHE A 121 25.32 20.17 -7.34
CA PHE A 121 25.17 21.23 -6.35
C PHE A 121 25.29 20.64 -4.94
N SER A 122 25.77 21.43 -4.02
CA SER A 122 25.78 21.13 -2.59
C SER A 122 24.88 22.09 -1.86
N ALA A 123 24.07 21.58 -0.96
CA ALA A 123 23.20 22.39 -0.13
C ALA A 123 23.35 22.02 1.35
N THR A 124 23.43 23.04 2.20
CA THR A 124 23.44 22.85 3.65
C THR A 124 22.01 22.78 4.16
N CYS A 125 21.62 21.64 4.72
CA CYS A 125 20.30 21.44 5.27
C CYS A 125 20.32 21.55 6.79
N HIS A 126 19.59 22.51 7.35
CA HIS A 126 19.46 22.70 8.80
C HIS A 126 18.33 21.89 9.44
N LYS A 127 17.62 21.10 8.65
CA LYS A 127 16.56 20.22 9.15
C LYS A 127 17.12 18.92 9.72
N LYS A 128 16.40 18.33 10.68
CA LYS A 128 16.79 17.03 11.25
C LYS A 128 16.76 15.95 10.16
N ALA A 129 17.74 15.05 10.15
CA ALA A 129 17.82 13.95 9.20
C ALA A 129 16.56 13.06 9.18
N SER A 130 15.85 12.95 10.30
CA SER A 130 14.59 12.21 10.40
C SER A 130 13.45 12.74 9.50
N MET A 131 13.54 13.99 9.04
CA MET A 131 12.55 14.56 8.11
C MET A 131 12.70 14.01 6.68
N PHE A 132 13.86 13.46 6.36
CA PHE A 132 14.18 12.87 5.06
C PHE A 132 14.21 11.33 5.12
N ALA A 133 14.00 10.77 6.32
CA ALA A 133 13.89 9.33 6.48
C ALA A 133 12.57 8.81 5.91
N TYR A 134 12.57 7.57 5.46
CA TYR A 134 11.32 6.88 5.12
C TYR A 134 10.36 6.88 6.31
N LEU A 135 9.09 7.01 6.01
CA LEU A 135 8.04 6.90 7.04
C LEU A 135 8.18 5.55 7.74
N LYS A 136 8.15 5.58 9.07
CA LYS A 136 8.10 4.33 9.84
C LYS A 136 6.88 3.54 9.38
N PRO A 137 6.98 2.20 9.25
CA PRO A 137 5.81 1.37 9.03
C PRO A 137 4.75 1.73 10.06
N LEU A 138 3.50 1.89 9.61
CA LEU A 138 2.39 2.03 10.54
C LEU A 138 2.43 0.79 11.44
N GLU A 139 2.66 0.99 12.74
CA GLU A 139 2.47 -0.09 13.70
C GLU A 139 1.02 -0.53 13.54
N GLU A 140 0.82 -1.74 13.04
CA GLU A 140 -0.48 -2.38 13.05
C GLU A 140 -0.88 -2.38 14.52
N LYS A 141 -1.82 -1.51 14.89
CA LYS A 141 -2.51 -1.65 16.17
C LYS A 141 -3.01 -3.09 16.15
N LYS A 142 -2.40 -3.97 16.95
CA LYS A 142 -2.93 -5.30 17.18
C LYS A 142 -4.42 -5.07 17.41
N ASP A 143 -5.23 -5.55 16.47
CA ASP A 143 -6.69 -5.46 16.61
C ASP A 143 -6.98 -5.96 18.02
N GLU A 144 -7.37 -5.05 18.91
CA GLU A 144 -7.99 -5.44 20.17
C GLU A 144 -9.07 -6.40 19.74
N GLU A 145 -8.98 -7.65 20.18
CA GLU A 145 -9.86 -8.72 19.76
C GLU A 145 -11.26 -8.14 19.66
N LYS A 146 -11.75 -7.95 18.45
CA LYS A 146 -13.09 -7.44 18.19
C LYS A 146 -13.99 -8.37 18.98
N LYS A 147 -14.44 -7.94 20.15
CA LYS A 147 -15.42 -8.68 20.94
C LYS A 147 -16.50 -9.03 19.95
N ARG A 148 -16.57 -10.31 19.56
CA ARG A 148 -17.54 -10.79 18.59
C ARG A 148 -18.90 -10.38 19.14
N ILE A 149 -19.47 -9.34 18.56
CA ILE A 149 -20.82 -8.91 18.86
C ILE A 149 -21.67 -10.14 18.57
N LYS A 150 -22.20 -10.75 19.63
CA LYS A 150 -23.09 -11.91 19.48
C LYS A 150 -24.19 -11.47 18.54
N THR A 151 -24.28 -12.13 17.40
CA THR A 151 -25.33 -11.87 16.42
C THR A 151 -26.66 -12.01 17.13
N VAL A 152 -27.38 -10.91 17.29
CA VAL A 152 -28.73 -10.95 17.88
C VAL A 152 -29.66 -11.40 16.77
N GLU A 153 -30.04 -12.66 16.77
CA GLU A 153 -31.11 -13.14 15.92
C GLU A 153 -32.40 -12.41 16.31
N LEU A 154 -32.91 -11.60 15.43
CA LEU A 154 -34.22 -10.98 15.56
C LEU A 154 -35.32 -12.03 15.30
N SER A 155 -35.60 -12.84 16.31
CA SER A 155 -36.70 -13.78 16.24
C SER A 155 -38.02 -13.07 16.49
N THR A 156 -38.85 -12.98 15.49
CA THR A 156 -40.18 -12.34 15.55
C THR A 156 -41.26 -13.19 16.16
N THR A 157 -41.05 -14.50 16.28
CA THR A 157 -42.04 -15.44 16.79
C THR A 157 -41.93 -15.67 18.30
N ALA A 158 -43.06 -15.62 19.00
CA ALA A 158 -43.17 -15.88 20.46
C ALA A 158 -42.54 -17.23 20.86
N LYS A 159 -42.70 -18.26 20.01
CA LYS A 159 -42.18 -19.61 20.22
C LYS A 159 -40.64 -19.65 20.22
N ALA A 160 -39.99 -18.87 19.36
CA ALA A 160 -38.53 -18.79 19.30
C ALA A 160 -37.98 -18.02 20.51
N ARG A 161 -38.66 -16.97 20.98
CA ARG A 161 -38.31 -16.24 22.21
C ARG A 161 -38.38 -17.14 23.45
N ALA A 162 -39.42 -17.99 23.55
CA ALA A 162 -39.58 -18.93 24.66
C ALA A 162 -38.48 -20.01 24.65
N ARG A 163 -38.08 -20.49 23.46
CA ARG A 163 -37.02 -21.49 23.29
C ARG A 163 -35.67 -20.92 23.71
N ARG A 164 -35.38 -19.68 23.34
CA ARG A 164 -34.15 -18.96 23.71
C ARG A 164 -34.06 -18.74 25.22
N LYS A 165 -35.16 -18.32 25.85
CA LYS A 165 -35.25 -18.12 27.31
C LYS A 165 -35.01 -19.40 28.11
N LYS A 166 -35.42 -20.56 27.57
CA LYS A 166 -35.10 -21.86 28.14
C LYS A 166 -33.62 -22.23 28.00
N LEU A 167 -32.99 -21.93 26.85
CA LEU A 167 -31.59 -22.22 26.58
C LEU A 167 -30.67 -21.39 27.47
N ASP A 168 -31.01 -20.10 27.65
CA ASP A 168 -30.23 -19.19 28.50
C ASP A 168 -30.31 -19.57 29.97
N ARG A 169 -31.49 -20.08 30.43
CA ARG A 169 -31.63 -20.62 31.78
C ARG A 169 -30.82 -21.89 32.00
N GLN A 170 -30.70 -22.77 31.01
CA GLN A 170 -29.82 -23.95 31.08
C GLN A 170 -28.34 -23.63 31.12
N LYS A 171 -27.93 -22.55 30.48
CA LYS A 171 -26.52 -22.11 30.48
C LYS A 171 -26.12 -21.37 31.76
N SER A 172 -27.04 -20.66 32.39
CA SER A 172 -26.78 -19.96 33.67
C SER A 172 -26.91 -20.85 34.90
N GLY A 173 -27.59 -22.00 34.79
CA GLY A 173 -27.73 -22.97 35.87
C GLY A 173 -26.60 -24.00 36.00
N GLY A 174 -25.61 -23.97 35.07
CA GLY A 174 -24.48 -24.90 35.10
C GLY A 174 -23.17 -24.33 35.71
N SER A 175 -23.21 -23.12 36.26
CA SER A 175 -22.00 -22.44 36.79
C SER A 175 -21.97 -22.34 38.33
N GLU A 176 -22.88 -22.91 39.04
CA GLU A 176 -22.92 -22.76 40.51
C GLU A 176 -22.63 -24.04 41.34
N THR A 177 -22.02 -25.06 40.75
CA THR A 177 -21.65 -26.25 41.54
C THR A 177 -20.21 -26.70 41.33
N MET A 178 -19.26 -25.79 41.51
CA MET A 178 -17.84 -26.20 41.60
C MET A 178 -16.96 -25.21 42.40
N ASP A 179 -17.43 -24.73 43.53
CA ASP A 179 -16.57 -24.02 44.51
C ASP A 179 -17.10 -24.23 45.92
N VAL A 180 -17.12 -25.46 46.42
CA VAL A 180 -17.06 -25.77 47.84
C VAL A 180 -16.56 -27.21 47.98
N VAL A 181 -15.27 -27.39 48.17
CA VAL A 181 -14.60 -28.43 49.01
C VAL A 181 -13.10 -28.29 48.71
N GLU A 182 -12.42 -27.55 49.58
CA GLU A 182 -11.10 -27.88 50.11
C GLU A 182 -10.60 -26.75 51.01
N GLU A 183 -11.14 -26.83 52.22
CA GLU A 183 -10.41 -26.26 53.38
C GLU A 183 -10.78 -27.11 54.58
N LYS A 184 -9.95 -28.08 54.90
CA LYS A 184 -9.59 -28.53 56.24
C LYS A 184 -8.74 -29.80 56.15
N THR A 185 -7.55 -29.63 56.63
CA THR A 185 -6.85 -30.43 57.64
C THR A 185 -5.37 -30.46 57.40
N GLU A 186 -4.75 -29.93 58.46
CA GLU A 186 -3.42 -30.10 59.02
C GLU A 186 -2.24 -29.53 58.24
#